data_30ee3f26eb20d4585c5ebab886989a37
#
_entry.id   30ee3f26eb20d4585c5ebab886989a37
#
_cell.length_a   1.000
_cell.length_b   1.000
_cell.length_c   1.000
_cell.angle_alpha   90.00
_cell.angle_beta   90.00
_cell.angle_gamma   90.00
#
_symmetry.space_group_name_H-M   'P 1'
#
loop_
_entity.id
_entity.type
_entity.pdbx_description
1 polymer ?
#
loop_
_entity_poly.entity_id
_entity_poly.type
_entity_poly.pdbx_seq_one_letter_code
_entity_poly.pdbx_strand_id
1 'polypeptide(L)'
;MPVITLANENKTIEVPVGANLRRALLNNGVSPYIGFAKLINCQGFELCGTCRVEVVDGKGASARREDEEQTLISSTPFYARKIEKNIRLSCQTSVTGDMTVKTYPKVAIDRERTREMMIKSGISAVFLLLFGLFFLAMFLDMIKLI
;
A
#
# COMPACT_ATOMS: atom_id res chain seq x y z
N MET A 1 3.18 20.38 -22.47
CA MET A 1 3.61 19.55 -21.32
C MET A 1 2.34 19.12 -20.59
N PRO A 2 2.21 17.86 -20.19
CA PRO A 2 1.06 17.40 -19.39
C PRO A 2 0.90 18.17 -18.09
N VAL A 3 -0.35 18.40 -17.70
CA VAL A 3 -0.73 19.08 -16.47
C VAL A 3 -1.36 18.08 -15.51
N ILE A 4 -0.83 17.99 -14.31
CA ILE A 4 -1.40 17.19 -13.22
C ILE A 4 -2.14 18.14 -12.28
N THR A 5 -3.45 17.96 -12.16
CA THR A 5 -4.27 18.68 -11.18
C THR A 5 -4.40 17.87 -9.90
N LEU A 6 -3.96 18.43 -8.79
CA LEU A 6 -4.03 17.81 -7.47
C LEU A 6 -5.31 18.25 -6.76
N ALA A 7 -6.30 17.35 -6.71
CA ALA A 7 -7.63 17.67 -6.22
C ALA A 7 -7.69 17.97 -4.71
N ASN A 8 -6.79 17.40 -3.91
CA ASN A 8 -6.75 17.64 -2.46
C ASN A 8 -6.01 18.93 -2.11
N GLU A 9 -4.97 19.25 -2.87
CA GLU A 9 -4.08 20.37 -2.61
C GLU A 9 -4.46 21.62 -3.41
N ASN A 10 -5.45 21.54 -4.30
CA ASN A 10 -5.85 22.60 -5.23
C ASN A 10 -4.66 23.21 -5.99
N LYS A 11 -3.73 22.35 -6.38
CA LYS A 11 -2.47 22.71 -7.04
C LYS A 11 -2.37 22.04 -8.41
N THR A 12 -1.82 22.75 -9.37
CA THR A 12 -1.47 22.19 -10.68
C THR A 12 0.04 22.14 -10.84
N ILE A 13 0.54 21.09 -11.46
CA ILE A 13 1.95 20.91 -11.75
C ILE A 13 2.12 20.50 -13.22
N GLU A 14 3.10 21.10 -13.89
CA GLU A 14 3.47 20.74 -15.25
C GLU A 14 4.66 19.78 -15.21
N VAL A 15 4.60 18.73 -16.02
CA VAL A 15 5.64 17.70 -16.05
C VAL A 15 5.92 17.26 -17.50
N PRO A 16 7.11 16.76 -17.81
CA PRO A 16 7.37 16.17 -19.12
C PRO A 16 6.57 14.87 -19.33
N VAL A 17 6.23 14.57 -20.57
CA VAL A 17 5.63 13.28 -20.95
C VAL A 17 6.56 12.15 -20.55
N GLY A 18 6.00 11.08 -19.95
CA GLY A 18 6.76 9.95 -19.43
C GLY A 18 7.35 10.15 -18.04
N ALA A 19 7.14 11.31 -17.40
CA ALA A 19 7.59 11.54 -16.03
C ALA A 19 6.96 10.53 -15.06
N ASN A 20 7.75 10.06 -14.11
CA ASN A 20 7.24 9.23 -13.02
C ASN A 20 6.40 10.08 -12.06
N LEU A 21 5.15 9.68 -11.84
CA LEU A 21 4.18 10.45 -11.05
C LEU A 21 4.66 10.70 -9.61
N ARG A 22 5.27 9.69 -8.95
CA ARG A 22 5.79 9.85 -7.60
C ARG A 22 6.86 10.94 -7.52
N ARG A 23 7.82 10.91 -8.45
CA ARG A 23 8.89 11.93 -8.50
C ARG A 23 8.32 13.32 -8.79
N ALA A 24 7.36 13.41 -9.72
CA ALA A 24 6.70 14.66 -10.04
C ALA A 24 5.99 15.27 -8.80
N LEU A 25 5.27 14.46 -8.03
CA LEU A 25 4.62 14.88 -6.80
C LEU A 25 5.64 15.37 -5.76
N LEU A 26 6.67 14.56 -5.46
CA LEU A 26 7.67 14.89 -4.44
C LEU A 26 8.48 16.14 -4.78
N ASN A 27 8.89 16.31 -6.04
CA ASN A 27 9.64 17.48 -6.51
C ASN A 27 8.82 18.78 -6.38
N ASN A 28 7.50 18.66 -6.36
CA ASN A 28 6.58 19.79 -6.18
C ASN A 28 6.08 19.92 -4.72
N GLY A 29 6.71 19.24 -3.76
CA GLY A 29 6.39 19.32 -2.34
C GLY A 29 5.13 18.59 -1.92
N VAL A 30 4.57 17.72 -2.78
CA VAL A 30 3.38 16.93 -2.50
C VAL A 30 3.77 15.48 -2.22
N SER A 31 3.46 14.99 -1.04
CA SER A 31 3.78 13.61 -0.66
C SER A 31 2.61 12.67 -0.99
N PRO A 32 2.84 11.56 -1.73
CA PRO A 32 1.83 10.52 -1.90
C PRO A 32 1.66 9.63 -0.67
N TYR A 33 2.44 9.86 0.39
CA TYR A 33 2.47 9.04 1.59
C TYR A 33 1.70 9.68 2.74
N ILE A 34 0.98 8.86 3.53
CA ILE A 34 0.24 9.29 4.71
C ILE A 34 0.83 8.68 5.99
N GLY A 35 0.80 9.43 7.09
CA GLY A 35 1.21 8.96 8.41
C GLY A 35 2.62 8.37 8.43
N PHE A 36 2.76 7.18 8.99
CA PHE A 36 4.03 6.47 9.15
C PHE A 36 4.72 6.13 7.81
N ALA A 37 3.94 5.99 6.72
CA ALA A 37 4.50 5.73 5.40
C ALA A 37 5.35 6.88 4.86
N LYS A 38 5.29 8.08 5.44
CA LYS A 38 6.21 9.18 5.12
C LYS A 38 7.64 8.86 5.55
N LEU A 39 7.79 8.11 6.64
CA LEU A 39 9.10 7.73 7.20
C LEU A 39 9.56 6.37 6.71
N ILE A 40 8.62 5.39 6.67
CA ILE A 40 8.94 4.01 6.30
C ILE A 40 8.21 3.68 5.00
N ASN A 41 8.93 3.72 3.89
CA ASN A 41 8.44 3.34 2.57
C ASN A 41 9.59 2.78 1.72
N CYS A 42 9.29 2.15 0.60
CA CYS A 42 10.29 1.57 -0.30
C CYS A 42 10.99 2.59 -1.21
N GLN A 43 10.80 3.88 -0.99
CA GLN A 43 11.41 4.98 -1.76
C GLN A 43 11.24 4.90 -3.29
N GLY A 44 10.26 4.14 -3.75
CA GLY A 44 9.95 3.96 -5.17
C GLY A 44 10.47 2.66 -5.79
N PHE A 45 10.94 1.70 -4.97
CA PHE A 45 11.32 0.35 -5.43
C PHE A 45 10.12 -0.55 -5.75
N GLU A 46 8.92 0.01 -5.87
CA GLU A 46 7.70 -0.67 -6.35
C GLU A 46 7.19 -1.83 -5.47
N LEU A 47 7.69 -1.98 -4.23
CA LEU A 47 7.46 -3.15 -3.38
C LEU A 47 6.41 -2.96 -2.28
N CYS A 48 6.27 -1.74 -1.72
CA CYS A 48 5.51 -1.55 -0.48
C CYS A 48 4.04 -1.15 -0.68
N GLY A 49 3.64 -0.73 -1.88
CA GLY A 49 2.27 -0.32 -2.17
C GLY A 49 1.72 0.88 -1.38
N THR A 50 2.58 1.66 -0.68
CA THR A 50 2.14 2.76 0.18
C THR A 50 1.93 4.10 -0.56
N CYS A 51 2.46 4.23 -1.78
CA CYS A 51 2.38 5.45 -2.60
C CYS A 51 1.10 5.51 -3.45
N ARG A 52 -0.04 5.15 -2.86
CA ARG A 52 -1.32 5.08 -3.56
C ARG A 52 -1.88 6.45 -3.86
N VAL A 53 -2.39 6.58 -5.07
CA VAL A 53 -3.12 7.76 -5.54
C VAL A 53 -4.37 7.31 -6.28
N GLU A 54 -5.38 8.16 -6.32
CA GLU A 54 -6.58 7.97 -7.12
C GLU A 54 -6.51 8.87 -8.33
N VAL A 55 -6.58 8.31 -9.53
CA VAL A 55 -6.75 9.07 -10.77
C VAL A 55 -8.24 9.30 -10.95
N VAL A 56 -8.68 10.53 -10.71
CA VAL A 56 -10.10 10.90 -10.71
C VAL A 56 -10.59 11.11 -12.13
N ASP A 57 -9.79 11.77 -12.95
CA ASP A 57 -10.11 12.09 -14.32
C ASP A 57 -8.85 12.17 -15.18
N GLY A 58 -9.03 11.91 -16.46
CA GLY A 58 -7.99 12.00 -17.47
C GLY A 58 -7.40 10.67 -17.90
N LYS A 59 -7.01 10.64 -19.17
CA LYS A 59 -6.33 9.50 -19.79
C LYS A 59 -4.81 9.62 -19.70
N GLY A 60 -4.32 10.52 -18.87
CA GLY A 60 -2.90 10.87 -18.76
C GLY A 60 -2.05 9.92 -17.93
N ALA A 61 -2.62 8.84 -17.40
CA ALA A 61 -1.87 7.81 -16.68
C ALA A 61 -1.54 6.64 -17.63
N SER A 62 -0.32 6.11 -17.54
CA SER A 62 0.06 4.88 -18.23
C SER A 62 -0.88 3.71 -17.85
N ALA A 63 -1.00 2.71 -18.73
CA ALA A 63 -1.76 1.50 -18.40
C ALA A 63 -1.26 0.84 -17.11
N ARG A 64 -2.18 0.26 -16.32
CA ARG A 64 -1.81 -0.49 -15.11
C ARG A 64 -1.06 -1.74 -15.53
N ARG A 65 0.09 -2.00 -14.90
CA ARG A 65 0.87 -3.21 -15.08
C ARG A 65 0.36 -4.30 -14.14
N GLU A 66 0.61 -5.55 -14.49
CA GLU A 66 0.25 -6.71 -13.65
C GLU A 66 0.97 -6.67 -12.30
N ASP A 67 2.23 -6.30 -12.29
CA ASP A 67 3.04 -6.13 -11.07
C ASP A 67 2.45 -5.07 -10.12
N GLU A 68 1.90 -3.99 -10.69
CA GLU A 68 1.22 -2.95 -9.91
C GLU A 68 -0.03 -3.51 -9.22
N GLU A 69 -0.81 -4.32 -9.92
CA GLU A 69 -2.00 -4.94 -9.36
C GLU A 69 -1.66 -5.93 -8.25
N GLN A 70 -0.65 -6.77 -8.44
CA GLN A 70 -0.15 -7.67 -7.41
C GLN A 70 0.34 -6.92 -6.18
N THR A 71 1.12 -5.84 -6.37
CA THR A 71 1.61 -5.02 -5.27
C THR A 71 0.45 -4.33 -4.53
N LEU A 72 -0.55 -3.84 -5.25
CA LEU A 72 -1.74 -3.24 -4.63
C LEU A 72 -2.52 -4.24 -3.77
N ILE A 73 -2.64 -5.49 -4.20
CA ILE A 73 -3.37 -6.54 -3.48
C ILE A 73 -2.57 -7.08 -2.30
N SER A 74 -1.26 -7.28 -2.46
CA SER A 74 -0.41 -7.94 -1.47
C SER A 74 0.10 -7.02 -0.36
N SER A 75 0.31 -5.74 -0.67
CA SER A 75 0.99 -4.80 0.22
C SER A 75 0.23 -4.44 1.49
N THR A 76 -1.08 -4.67 1.52
CA THR A 76 -1.89 -4.44 2.73
C THR A 76 -2.91 -5.55 2.90
N PRO A 77 -2.78 -6.35 3.95
CA PRO A 77 -3.66 -7.49 4.20
C PRO A 77 -5.14 -7.12 4.40
N PHE A 78 -5.44 -5.85 4.67
CA PHE A 78 -6.79 -5.35 4.95
C PHE A 78 -7.49 -4.72 3.75
N TYR A 79 -6.80 -4.56 2.62
CA TYR A 79 -7.42 -4.01 1.42
C TYR A 79 -8.32 -5.03 0.71
N ALA A 80 -9.37 -4.53 0.07
CA ALA A 80 -10.22 -5.33 -0.78
C ALA A 80 -9.41 -6.03 -1.88
N ARG A 81 -9.76 -7.28 -2.18
CA ARG A 81 -9.11 -8.07 -3.25
C ARG A 81 -9.37 -7.49 -4.64
N LYS A 82 -10.48 -6.74 -4.81
CA LYS A 82 -10.77 -5.97 -6.01
C LYS A 82 -10.43 -4.52 -5.74
N ILE A 83 -9.36 -4.06 -6.32
CA ILE A 83 -8.96 -2.67 -6.25
C ILE A 83 -9.51 -1.95 -7.48
N GLU A 84 -10.15 -0.82 -7.24
CA GLU A 84 -10.72 0.00 -8.29
C GLU A 84 -9.64 0.39 -9.32
N LYS A 85 -10.03 0.46 -10.60
CA LYS A 85 -9.07 0.74 -11.68
C LYS A 85 -8.44 2.13 -11.60
N ASN A 86 -9.08 3.06 -10.91
CA ASN A 86 -8.60 4.42 -10.67
C ASN A 86 -7.55 4.52 -9.57
N ILE A 87 -7.40 3.49 -8.72
CA ILE A 87 -6.32 3.46 -7.70
C ILE A 87 -5.03 2.99 -8.37
N ARG A 88 -3.99 3.80 -8.26
CA ARG A 88 -2.69 3.58 -8.90
C ARG A 88 -1.56 3.71 -7.89
N LEU A 89 -0.44 3.06 -8.18
CA LEU A 89 0.82 3.30 -7.47
C LEU A 89 1.60 4.41 -8.18
N SER A 90 1.78 5.54 -7.51
CA SER A 90 2.48 6.68 -8.13
C SER A 90 3.92 6.38 -8.55
N CYS A 91 4.58 5.40 -7.90
CA CYS A 91 5.93 4.97 -8.30
C CYS A 91 5.96 4.16 -9.60
N GLN A 92 4.84 3.51 -9.97
CA GLN A 92 4.71 2.71 -11.18
C GLN A 92 3.93 3.42 -12.29
N THR A 93 3.37 4.60 -12.02
CA THR A 93 2.57 5.36 -12.98
C THR A 93 3.44 6.39 -13.69
N SER A 94 3.45 6.34 -15.03
CA SER A 94 4.05 7.38 -15.88
C SER A 94 2.98 8.32 -16.39
N VAL A 95 3.30 9.60 -16.47
CA VAL A 95 2.41 10.66 -16.94
C VAL A 95 2.48 10.72 -18.46
N THR A 96 1.37 10.42 -19.13
CA THR A 96 1.29 10.42 -20.62
C THR A 96 0.44 11.57 -21.15
N GLY A 97 -0.35 12.22 -20.31
CA GLY A 97 -1.23 13.34 -20.67
C GLY A 97 -1.78 14.02 -19.43
N ASP A 98 -2.74 14.91 -19.61
CA ASP A 98 -3.39 15.63 -18.52
C ASP A 98 -4.18 14.67 -17.65
N MET A 99 -4.09 14.87 -16.33
CA MET A 99 -4.82 14.05 -15.35
C MET A 99 -5.14 14.81 -14.09
N THR A 100 -6.21 14.40 -13.42
CA THR A 100 -6.56 14.84 -12.07
C THR A 100 -6.29 13.71 -11.09
N VAL A 101 -5.49 13.99 -10.07
CA VAL A 101 -5.03 13.03 -9.09
C VAL A 101 -5.45 13.46 -7.69
N LYS A 102 -5.98 12.52 -6.90
CA LYS A 102 -6.10 12.66 -5.45
C LYS A 102 -5.01 11.85 -4.77
N THR A 103 -4.25 12.52 -3.94
CA THR A 103 -3.41 11.87 -2.94
C THR A 103 -4.31 11.29 -1.84
N TYR A 104 -3.91 10.24 -1.17
CA TYR A 104 -4.67 9.63 -0.05
C TYR A 104 -6.07 9.11 -0.42
N PRO A 105 -6.19 8.14 -1.34
CA PRO A 105 -7.47 7.54 -1.69
C PRO A 105 -8.09 6.85 -0.47
N LYS A 106 -9.43 6.85 -0.40
CA LYS A 106 -10.15 6.11 0.62
C LYS A 106 -9.86 4.61 0.48
N VAL A 107 -9.54 3.98 1.59
CA VAL A 107 -9.27 2.55 1.64
C VAL A 107 -10.58 1.78 1.73
N ALA A 108 -10.88 0.95 0.75
CA ALA A 108 -11.94 -0.04 0.86
C ALA A 108 -11.45 -1.20 1.75
N ILE A 109 -11.97 -1.33 2.96
CA ILE A 109 -11.63 -2.42 3.89
C ILE A 109 -12.47 -3.63 3.53
N ASP A 110 -11.81 -4.73 3.21
CA ASP A 110 -12.45 -6.05 3.05
C ASP A 110 -12.66 -6.67 4.45
N ARG A 111 -13.90 -6.57 4.95
CA ARG A 111 -14.27 -7.07 6.27
C ARG A 111 -14.12 -8.60 6.37
N GLU A 112 -14.41 -9.32 5.29
CA GLU A 112 -14.31 -10.78 5.27
C GLU A 112 -12.84 -11.23 5.37
N ARG A 113 -11.97 -10.64 4.57
CA ARG A 113 -10.52 -10.87 4.64
C ARG A 113 -9.93 -10.51 6.00
N THR A 114 -10.36 -9.39 6.57
CA THR A 114 -9.95 -8.97 7.92
C THR A 114 -10.37 -10.00 8.95
N ARG A 115 -11.61 -10.50 8.90
CA ARG A 115 -12.12 -11.54 9.80
C ARG A 115 -11.34 -12.85 9.66
N GLU A 116 -11.10 -13.31 8.45
CA GLU A 116 -10.29 -14.52 8.21
C GLU A 116 -8.89 -14.41 8.82
N MET A 117 -8.25 -13.25 8.67
CA MET A 117 -6.91 -13.04 9.24
C MET A 117 -6.93 -12.96 10.76
N MET A 118 -7.94 -12.33 11.35
CA MET A 118 -8.10 -12.30 12.81
C MET A 118 -8.29 -13.72 13.37
N ILE A 119 -9.09 -14.55 12.70
CA ILE A 119 -9.29 -15.96 13.09
C ILE A 119 -7.98 -16.74 12.97
N LYS A 120 -7.26 -16.63 11.84
CA LYS A 120 -5.99 -17.32 11.63
C LYS A 120 -4.92 -16.88 12.66
N SER A 121 -4.85 -15.58 12.94
CA SER A 121 -3.95 -15.02 13.95
C SER A 121 -4.31 -15.50 15.35
N GLY A 122 -5.61 -15.56 15.69
CA GLY A 122 -6.08 -16.09 16.96
C GLY A 122 -5.72 -17.58 17.17
N ILE A 123 -5.95 -18.40 16.14
CA ILE A 123 -5.58 -19.83 16.17
C ILE A 123 -4.07 -19.98 16.33
N SER A 124 -3.27 -19.20 15.60
CA SER A 124 -1.80 -19.23 15.71
C SER A 124 -1.32 -18.82 17.10
N ALA A 125 -1.93 -17.80 17.70
CA ALA A 125 -1.59 -17.34 19.04
C ALA A 125 -1.89 -18.41 20.10
N VAL A 126 -3.06 -19.07 20.03
CA VAL A 126 -3.42 -20.18 20.92
C VAL A 126 -2.44 -21.36 20.77
N PHE A 127 -2.10 -21.71 19.53
CA PHE A 127 -1.13 -22.77 19.26
C PHE A 127 0.24 -22.47 19.87
N LEU A 128 0.76 -21.24 19.69
CA LEU A 128 2.03 -20.81 20.26
C LEU A 128 1.99 -20.82 21.80
N LEU A 129 0.87 -20.46 22.42
CA LEU A 129 0.71 -20.47 23.86
C LEU A 129 0.73 -21.90 24.41
N LEU A 130 -0.04 -22.81 23.80
CA LEU A 130 -0.06 -24.23 24.20
C LEU A 130 1.31 -24.88 24.02
N PHE A 131 1.98 -24.59 22.90
CA PHE A 131 3.32 -25.09 22.62
C PHE A 131 4.34 -24.56 23.64
N GLY A 132 4.28 -23.28 23.97
CA GLY A 132 5.11 -22.65 24.99
C GLY A 132 4.91 -23.27 26.38
N LEU A 133 3.65 -23.52 26.78
CA LEU A 133 3.33 -24.20 28.06
C LEU A 133 3.84 -25.62 28.09
N PHE A 134 3.73 -26.36 26.99
CA PHE A 134 4.26 -27.72 26.88
C PHE A 134 5.78 -27.75 27.07
N PHE A 135 6.51 -26.85 26.40
CA PHE A 135 7.96 -26.74 26.58
C PHE A 135 8.36 -26.32 27.99
N LEU A 136 7.61 -25.40 28.59
CA LEU A 136 7.85 -24.97 29.97
C LEU A 136 7.66 -26.15 30.94
N ALA A 137 6.59 -26.95 30.79
CA ALA A 137 6.37 -28.13 31.61
C ALA A 137 7.51 -29.16 31.47
N MET A 138 7.93 -29.46 30.22
CA MET A 138 9.07 -30.33 29.96
C MET A 138 10.36 -29.82 30.63
N PHE A 139 10.62 -28.53 30.53
CA PHE A 139 11.80 -27.91 31.13
C PHE A 139 11.79 -27.99 32.66
N LEU A 140 10.63 -27.78 33.30
CA LEU A 140 10.47 -27.91 34.72
C LEU A 140 10.63 -29.35 35.22
N ASP A 141 10.15 -30.34 34.45
CA ASP A 141 10.35 -31.76 34.77
C ASP A 141 11.82 -32.15 34.65
N MET A 142 12.53 -31.63 33.68
CA MET A 142 13.96 -31.87 33.53
C MET A 142 14.79 -31.29 34.69
N ILE A 143 14.40 -30.11 35.22
CA ILE A 143 15.06 -29.52 36.37
C ILE A 143 14.81 -30.35 37.67
N LYS A 144 13.62 -30.94 37.80
CA LYS A 144 13.31 -31.80 38.99
C LYS A 144 14.07 -33.13 39.00
N LEU A 145 14.61 -33.56 37.85
CA LEU A 145 15.38 -34.79 37.70
C LEU A 145 16.89 -34.60 37.91
N ILE A 146 17.36 -33.38 38.08
CA ILE A 146 18.72 -32.97 38.41
C ILE A 146 18.79 -32.62 39.92
#